data_9d883fcb086c66d0ec395a5acd7bc5e9
#
_entry.id   9d883fcb086c66d0ec395a5acd7bc5e9
#
_cell.length_a   1.000
_cell.length_b   1.000
_cell.length_c   1.000
_cell.angle_alpha   90.00
_cell.angle_beta   90.00
_cell.angle_gamma   90.00
#
_symmetry.space_group_name_H-M   'P 1'
#
loop_
_entity.id
_entity.type
_entity.pdbx_description
1 polymer ?
#
loop_
_entity_poly.entity_id
_entity_poly.type
_entity_poly.pdbx_seq_one_letter_code
_entity_poly.pdbx_strand_id
1 'polypeptide(L)'
;KIVDEIAMLRERVFRMHNEGSGEPRDTDGFDATYTHLFVWHQTENRIIGAYRMGRTDVLQADEGMAGLYLHKMFEFAPEFVNQQQPCLEMGRSFIIPEYQRSPQGLFMLWRGIGEFANAFPQYRVLYGTVSISKLYRPQSVSVIEHGLIDAPEDVQPKHQFPFVLHPQLKAYHETHGLQDVVENLLHCLEEDGKGLPILAKQYQKLGARFHALGIDTSFNHTPGLLLSVDLRQIPERLQKRYLGKVLED
;
A
#
# COMPACT_ATOMS: atom_id res chain seq x y z
N LYS A 1 -6.72 -24.09 -4.21
CA LYS A 1 -7.87 -23.92 -3.26
C LYS A 1 -7.70 -22.71 -2.34
N ILE A 2 -6.60 -22.59 -1.57
CA ILE A 2 -6.40 -21.45 -0.65
C ILE A 2 -6.33 -20.12 -1.42
N VAL A 3 -5.54 -20.05 -2.48
CA VAL A 3 -5.43 -18.84 -3.32
C VAL A 3 -6.78 -18.47 -3.97
N ASP A 4 -7.59 -19.45 -4.36
CA ASP A 4 -8.94 -19.20 -4.88
C ASP A 4 -9.86 -18.57 -3.83
N GLU A 5 -9.77 -19.05 -2.58
CA GLU A 5 -10.55 -18.49 -1.47
C GLU A 5 -10.07 -17.07 -1.15
N ILE A 6 -8.75 -16.84 -1.10
CA ILE A 6 -8.18 -15.49 -0.98
C ILE A 6 -8.72 -14.58 -2.07
N ALA A 7 -8.73 -15.02 -3.33
CA ALA A 7 -9.18 -14.22 -4.47
C ALA A 7 -10.68 -13.87 -4.39
N MET A 8 -11.54 -14.79 -3.93
CA MET A 8 -12.97 -14.52 -3.70
C MET A 8 -13.19 -13.51 -2.57
N LEU A 9 -12.50 -13.69 -1.44
CA LEU A 9 -12.60 -12.79 -0.29
C LEU A 9 -12.07 -11.41 -0.64
N ARG A 10 -10.98 -11.34 -1.38
CA ARG A 10 -10.33 -10.12 -1.87
C ARG A 10 -11.29 -9.31 -2.74
N GLU A 11 -11.88 -9.92 -3.76
CA GLU A 11 -12.88 -9.27 -4.61
C GLU A 11 -14.11 -8.79 -3.81
N ARG A 12 -14.63 -9.61 -2.90
CA ARG A 12 -15.75 -9.23 -2.02
C ARG A 12 -15.43 -7.97 -1.22
N VAL A 13 -14.23 -7.88 -0.65
CA VAL A 13 -13.82 -6.73 0.16
C VAL A 13 -13.60 -5.49 -0.70
N PHE A 14 -12.92 -5.63 -1.83
CA PHE A 14 -12.61 -4.51 -2.71
C PHE A 14 -13.86 -3.87 -3.31
N ARG A 15 -14.86 -4.67 -3.70
CA ARG A 15 -16.16 -4.13 -4.16
C ARG A 15 -16.85 -3.22 -3.16
N MET A 16 -16.69 -3.47 -1.87
CA MET A 16 -17.29 -2.61 -0.84
C MET A 16 -16.68 -1.19 -0.83
N HIS A 17 -15.51 -1.03 -1.43
CA HIS A 17 -14.80 0.24 -1.55
C HIS A 17 -14.81 0.81 -2.99
N ASN A 18 -15.68 0.29 -3.88
CA ASN A 18 -15.70 0.60 -5.32
C ASN A 18 -14.36 0.31 -6.02
N GLU A 19 -13.64 -0.68 -5.52
CA GLU A 19 -12.38 -1.20 -6.05
C GLU A 19 -12.62 -2.63 -6.59
N GLY A 20 -11.55 -3.28 -7.07
CA GLY A 20 -11.62 -4.66 -7.54
C GLY A 20 -11.83 -4.79 -9.04
N SER A 21 -11.82 -6.03 -9.51
CA SER A 21 -11.89 -6.38 -10.93
C SER A 21 -13.32 -6.36 -11.49
N GLY A 22 -14.34 -6.47 -10.64
CA GLY A 22 -15.74 -6.69 -11.04
C GLY A 22 -16.05 -8.16 -11.36
N GLU A 23 -15.05 -9.03 -11.41
CA GLU A 23 -15.18 -10.47 -11.65
C GLU A 23 -15.53 -11.22 -10.36
N PRO A 24 -16.00 -12.48 -10.40
CA PRO A 24 -16.28 -13.26 -9.20
C PRO A 24 -15.07 -13.47 -8.28
N ARG A 25 -13.87 -13.31 -8.81
CA ARG A 25 -12.59 -13.45 -8.12
C ARG A 25 -11.61 -12.40 -8.62
N ASP A 26 -10.90 -11.75 -7.72
CA ASP A 26 -9.77 -10.89 -8.07
C ASP A 26 -8.53 -11.77 -8.29
N THR A 27 -8.37 -12.29 -9.50
CA THR A 27 -7.23 -13.12 -9.90
C THR A 27 -6.46 -12.48 -11.06
N ASP A 28 -5.14 -12.58 -11.02
CA ASP A 28 -4.26 -12.19 -12.11
C ASP A 28 -3.05 -13.14 -12.22
N GLY A 29 -2.22 -12.98 -13.25
CA GLY A 29 -1.03 -13.81 -13.45
C GLY A 29 -0.03 -13.76 -12.30
N PHE A 30 0.00 -12.68 -11.53
CA PHE A 30 0.91 -12.50 -10.39
C PHE A 30 0.54 -13.39 -9.18
N ASP A 31 -0.68 -13.91 -9.11
CA ASP A 31 -1.06 -14.84 -8.04
C ASP A 31 -0.27 -16.15 -8.07
N ALA A 32 0.30 -16.51 -9.22
CA ALA A 32 1.12 -17.72 -9.38
C ALA A 32 2.58 -17.52 -8.93
N THR A 33 3.12 -16.29 -9.03
CA THR A 33 4.53 -15.99 -8.79
C THR A 33 4.80 -15.31 -7.45
N TYR A 34 3.78 -14.65 -6.89
CA TYR A 34 3.86 -13.99 -5.59
C TYR A 34 3.61 -14.94 -4.42
N THR A 35 4.18 -14.60 -3.28
CA THR A 35 3.91 -15.26 -2.00
C THR A 35 2.62 -14.72 -1.39
N HIS A 36 1.76 -15.60 -0.87
CA HIS A 36 0.53 -15.23 -0.19
C HIS A 36 0.70 -15.38 1.31
N LEU A 37 0.66 -14.27 2.04
CA LEU A 37 0.54 -14.24 3.49
C LEU A 37 -0.94 -14.15 3.86
N PHE A 38 -1.42 -15.00 4.74
CA PHE A 38 -2.81 -14.93 5.21
C PHE A 38 -2.93 -15.24 6.69
N VAL A 39 -3.95 -14.70 7.31
CA VAL A 39 -4.32 -14.96 8.70
C VAL A 39 -5.48 -15.95 8.72
N TRP A 40 -5.26 -17.07 9.40
CA TRP A 40 -6.22 -18.14 9.53
C TRP A 40 -6.83 -18.18 10.94
N HIS A 41 -8.16 -18.13 11.03
CA HIS A 41 -8.88 -18.29 12.29
C HIS A 41 -9.18 -19.76 12.52
N GLN A 42 -8.46 -20.38 13.47
CA GLN A 42 -8.51 -21.85 13.68
C GLN A 42 -9.90 -22.35 14.09
N THR A 43 -10.56 -21.67 15.02
CA THR A 43 -11.87 -22.10 15.53
C THR A 43 -12.98 -21.93 14.49
N GLU A 44 -12.96 -20.84 13.74
CA GLU A 44 -13.95 -20.57 12.70
C GLU A 44 -13.61 -21.22 11.35
N ASN A 45 -12.41 -21.80 11.25
CA ASN A 45 -11.90 -22.49 10.07
C ASN A 45 -12.00 -21.63 8.80
N ARG A 46 -11.53 -20.35 8.87
CA ARG A 46 -11.65 -19.36 7.78
C ARG A 46 -10.47 -18.41 7.69
N ILE A 47 -10.25 -17.84 6.50
CA ILE A 47 -9.31 -16.75 6.26
C ILE A 47 -9.96 -15.44 6.71
N ILE A 48 -9.24 -14.62 7.50
CA ILE A 48 -9.71 -13.30 7.93
C ILE A 48 -9.02 -12.14 7.25
N GLY A 49 -7.90 -12.36 6.60
CA GLY A 49 -7.18 -11.36 5.85
C GLY A 49 -5.96 -11.92 5.16
N ALA A 50 -5.46 -11.22 4.16
CA ALA A 50 -4.26 -11.62 3.42
C ALA A 50 -3.48 -10.43 2.86
N TYR A 51 -2.22 -10.68 2.50
CA TYR A 51 -1.34 -9.86 1.66
C TYR A 51 -0.77 -10.72 0.53
N ARG A 52 -0.56 -10.09 -0.61
CA ARG A 52 0.26 -10.63 -1.70
C ARG A 52 1.63 -9.95 -1.63
N MET A 53 2.72 -10.75 -1.57
CA MET A 53 4.10 -10.28 -1.39
C MET A 53 4.97 -10.77 -2.53
N GLY A 54 5.55 -9.85 -3.28
CA GLY A 54 6.49 -10.12 -4.36
C GLY A 54 7.94 -9.97 -3.88
N ARG A 55 8.75 -11.01 -4.00
CA ARG A 55 10.20 -10.95 -3.76
C ARG A 55 10.87 -10.39 -5.00
N THR A 56 11.35 -9.15 -4.95
CA THR A 56 11.80 -8.41 -6.15
C THR A 56 12.97 -9.07 -6.87
N ASP A 57 13.91 -9.63 -6.14
CA ASP A 57 15.06 -10.36 -6.69
C ASP A 57 14.62 -11.61 -7.50
N VAL A 58 13.66 -12.37 -6.97
CA VAL A 58 13.15 -13.57 -7.62
C VAL A 58 12.33 -13.20 -8.86
N LEU A 59 11.39 -12.27 -8.71
CA LEU A 59 10.49 -11.87 -9.80
C LEU A 59 11.25 -11.23 -10.97
N GLN A 60 12.27 -10.41 -10.67
CA GLN A 60 13.08 -9.78 -11.70
C GLN A 60 14.03 -10.77 -12.40
N ALA A 61 14.52 -11.78 -11.70
CA ALA A 61 15.36 -12.80 -12.31
C ALA A 61 14.63 -13.59 -13.40
N ASP A 62 13.32 -13.81 -13.21
CA ASP A 62 12.49 -14.59 -14.14
C ASP A 62 11.92 -13.72 -15.27
N GLU A 63 11.35 -12.55 -14.96
CA GLU A 63 10.54 -11.76 -15.91
C GLU A 63 11.00 -10.29 -16.00
N GLY A 64 12.12 -9.92 -15.37
CA GLY A 64 12.56 -8.51 -15.29
C GLY A 64 11.52 -7.63 -14.61
N MET A 65 11.40 -6.39 -15.07
CA MET A 65 10.41 -5.44 -14.51
C MET A 65 8.96 -5.88 -14.73
N ALA A 66 8.68 -6.69 -15.74
CA ALA A 66 7.32 -7.19 -16.01
C ALA A 66 6.82 -8.14 -14.92
N GLY A 67 7.72 -8.78 -14.16
CA GLY A 67 7.39 -9.59 -13.01
C GLY A 67 6.86 -8.80 -11.80
N LEU A 68 6.98 -7.47 -11.82
CA LEU A 68 6.51 -6.59 -10.76
C LEU A 68 5.14 -6.00 -11.10
N TYR A 69 4.15 -6.21 -10.22
CA TYR A 69 2.80 -5.68 -10.43
C TYR A 69 2.79 -4.16 -10.58
N LEU A 70 3.51 -3.46 -9.70
CA LEU A 70 3.52 -2.00 -9.67
C LEU A 70 4.21 -1.38 -10.89
N HIS A 71 4.98 -2.16 -11.65
CA HIS A 71 5.48 -1.70 -12.95
C HIS A 71 4.35 -1.42 -13.96
N LYS A 72 3.13 -1.91 -13.74
CA LYS A 72 1.96 -1.49 -14.52
C LYS A 72 1.57 -0.04 -14.27
N MET A 73 1.83 0.45 -13.07
CA MET A 73 1.41 1.79 -12.62
C MET A 73 2.52 2.82 -12.72
N PHE A 74 3.78 2.40 -12.54
CA PHE A 74 4.92 3.29 -12.36
C PHE A 74 6.10 2.88 -13.24
N GLU A 75 6.87 3.89 -13.66
CA GLU A 75 8.25 3.72 -14.11
C GLU A 75 9.17 3.94 -12.91
N PHE A 76 10.02 2.98 -12.65
CA PHE A 76 10.97 3.01 -11.53
C PHE A 76 12.38 3.26 -12.02
N ALA A 77 13.15 4.10 -11.33
CA ALA A 77 14.60 4.06 -11.44
C ALA A 77 15.10 2.68 -10.94
N PRO A 78 16.15 2.10 -11.54
CA PRO A 78 16.65 0.78 -11.15
C PRO A 78 17.00 0.69 -9.66
N GLU A 79 17.50 1.78 -9.09
CA GLU A 79 17.88 1.90 -7.69
C GLU A 79 16.68 1.80 -6.75
N PHE A 80 15.50 2.28 -7.18
CA PHE A 80 14.28 2.21 -6.37
C PHE A 80 13.84 0.78 -6.13
N VAL A 81 13.83 -0.06 -7.16
CA VAL A 81 13.23 -1.40 -7.09
C VAL A 81 13.94 -2.30 -6.08
N ASN A 82 15.26 -2.23 -6.00
CA ASN A 82 16.06 -3.04 -5.10
C ASN A 82 16.65 -2.27 -3.92
N GLN A 83 16.66 -0.92 -3.95
CA GLN A 83 17.16 -0.05 -2.87
C GLN A 83 18.41 -0.61 -2.17
N GLN A 84 19.43 -1.04 -2.95
CA GLN A 84 20.66 -1.71 -2.50
C GLN A 84 20.49 -3.14 -1.95
N GLN A 85 19.28 -3.58 -1.66
CA GLN A 85 18.94 -4.94 -1.21
C GLN A 85 17.62 -5.37 -1.85
N PRO A 86 17.36 -6.70 -1.96
CA PRO A 86 16.07 -7.19 -2.38
C PRO A 86 14.93 -6.64 -1.51
N CYS A 87 13.83 -6.26 -2.14
CA CYS A 87 12.65 -5.70 -1.50
C CYS A 87 11.46 -6.65 -1.54
N LEU A 88 10.43 -6.34 -0.77
CA LEU A 88 9.10 -6.95 -0.92
C LEU A 88 8.13 -5.94 -1.53
N GLU A 89 7.62 -6.26 -2.70
CA GLU A 89 6.47 -5.57 -3.26
C GLU A 89 5.19 -6.08 -2.59
N MET A 90 4.49 -5.18 -1.91
CA MET A 90 3.31 -5.48 -1.10
C MET A 90 2.04 -5.04 -1.84
N GLY A 91 1.07 -5.92 -1.94
CA GLY A 91 -0.18 -5.59 -2.61
C GLY A 91 -1.35 -6.45 -2.18
N ARG A 92 -2.52 -6.12 -2.71
CA ARG A 92 -3.75 -6.89 -2.53
C ARG A 92 -4.08 -7.20 -1.06
N SER A 93 -3.81 -6.24 -0.16
CA SER A 93 -4.13 -6.39 1.26
C SER A 93 -5.63 -6.28 1.51
N PHE A 94 -6.16 -7.18 2.32
CA PHE A 94 -7.54 -7.07 2.79
C PHE A 94 -7.72 -7.70 4.17
N ILE A 95 -8.77 -7.27 4.84
CA ILE A 95 -9.35 -7.92 6.02
C ILE A 95 -10.84 -8.02 5.76
N ILE A 96 -11.43 -9.18 6.02
CA ILE A 96 -12.87 -9.36 5.83
C ILE A 96 -13.67 -8.43 6.75
N PRO A 97 -14.87 -7.97 6.33
CA PRO A 97 -15.63 -6.92 7.01
C PRO A 97 -15.88 -7.21 8.49
N GLU A 98 -16.08 -8.46 8.84
CA GLU A 98 -16.37 -8.93 10.19
C GLU A 98 -15.22 -8.64 11.17
N TYR A 99 -13.98 -8.47 10.65
CA TYR A 99 -12.77 -8.21 11.44
C TYR A 99 -12.16 -6.82 11.21
N GLN A 100 -12.70 -5.99 10.31
CA GLN A 100 -12.17 -4.66 10.01
C GLN A 100 -12.26 -3.70 11.21
N ARG A 101 -13.26 -3.85 12.06
CA ARG A 101 -13.43 -3.01 13.26
C ARG A 101 -12.50 -3.42 14.41
N SER A 102 -11.87 -4.59 14.31
CA SER A 102 -10.91 -5.08 15.30
C SER A 102 -9.49 -4.71 14.88
N PRO A 103 -8.67 -4.14 15.77
CA PRO A 103 -7.26 -3.90 15.49
C PRO A 103 -6.44 -5.20 15.35
N GLN A 104 -7.01 -6.35 15.75
CA GLN A 104 -6.32 -7.63 15.74
C GLN A 104 -6.02 -8.14 14.33
N GLY A 105 -6.96 -7.98 13.37
CA GLY A 105 -6.76 -8.47 12.00
C GLY A 105 -5.53 -7.82 11.34
N LEU A 106 -5.46 -6.49 11.37
CA LEU A 106 -4.32 -5.76 10.84
C LEU A 106 -3.03 -6.06 11.61
N PHE A 107 -3.12 -6.17 12.93
CA PHE A 107 -1.98 -6.53 13.77
C PHE A 107 -1.40 -7.90 13.39
N MET A 108 -2.25 -8.91 13.19
CA MET A 108 -1.81 -10.26 12.83
C MET A 108 -1.16 -10.30 11.44
N LEU A 109 -1.68 -9.54 10.47
CA LEU A 109 -1.03 -9.41 9.17
C LEU A 109 0.36 -8.80 9.29
N TRP A 110 0.52 -7.71 10.05
CA TRP A 110 1.82 -7.09 10.27
C TRP A 110 2.79 -7.99 11.05
N ARG A 111 2.28 -8.77 12.02
CA ARG A 111 3.09 -9.82 12.68
C ARG A 111 3.57 -10.85 11.67
N GLY A 112 2.70 -11.30 10.77
CA GLY A 112 3.06 -12.23 9.71
C GLY A 112 4.15 -11.68 8.77
N ILE A 113 4.07 -10.40 8.39
CA ILE A 113 5.14 -9.72 7.63
C ILE A 113 6.44 -9.72 8.44
N GLY A 114 6.37 -9.43 9.74
CA GLY A 114 7.53 -9.45 10.64
C GLY A 114 8.18 -10.84 10.74
N GLU A 115 7.38 -11.91 10.88
CA GLU A 115 7.89 -13.28 10.90
C GLU A 115 8.55 -13.67 9.56
N PHE A 116 7.95 -13.25 8.43
CA PHE A 116 8.54 -13.44 7.12
C PHE A 116 9.89 -12.72 7.01
N ALA A 117 9.96 -11.44 7.39
CA ALA A 117 11.19 -10.66 7.37
C ALA A 117 12.27 -11.21 8.33
N ASN A 118 11.88 -11.83 9.45
CA ASN A 118 12.81 -12.51 10.34
C ASN A 118 13.37 -13.81 9.74
N ALA A 119 12.53 -14.56 9.02
CA ALA A 119 12.95 -15.79 8.33
C ALA A 119 13.81 -15.49 7.08
N PHE A 120 13.58 -14.35 6.44
CA PHE A 120 14.27 -13.92 5.22
C PHE A 120 14.90 -12.53 5.43
N PRO A 121 16.03 -12.43 6.14
CA PRO A 121 16.61 -11.16 6.57
C PRO A 121 17.10 -10.23 5.44
N GLN A 122 17.20 -10.72 4.21
CA GLN A 122 17.49 -9.89 3.05
C GLN A 122 16.36 -8.93 2.67
N TYR A 123 15.11 -9.21 3.08
CA TYR A 123 13.97 -8.34 2.78
C TYR A 123 13.68 -7.39 3.96
N ARG A 124 14.27 -6.20 3.91
CA ARG A 124 14.10 -5.17 4.95
C ARG A 124 13.27 -4.00 4.48
N VAL A 125 13.19 -3.79 3.18
CA VAL A 125 12.39 -2.71 2.58
C VAL A 125 11.13 -3.31 1.97
N LEU A 126 9.99 -2.75 2.37
CA LEU A 126 8.68 -3.04 1.82
C LEU A 126 8.25 -1.84 0.99
N TYR A 127 7.66 -2.05 -0.18
CA TYR A 127 6.99 -0.98 -0.91
C TYR A 127 5.67 -1.49 -1.51
N GLY A 128 4.75 -0.56 -1.73
CA GLY A 128 3.43 -0.91 -2.22
C GLY A 128 2.56 0.33 -2.36
N THR A 129 1.34 0.15 -2.84
CA THR A 129 0.37 1.23 -2.92
C THR A 129 -0.71 1.11 -1.86
N VAL A 130 -1.11 2.27 -1.31
CA VAL A 130 -2.39 2.43 -0.62
C VAL A 130 -3.37 3.00 -1.61
N SER A 131 -4.46 2.28 -1.87
CA SER A 131 -5.54 2.79 -2.70
C SER A 131 -6.25 3.96 -2.01
N ILE A 132 -6.57 4.98 -2.80
CA ILE A 132 -7.41 6.09 -2.38
C ILE A 132 -8.79 5.86 -2.96
N SER A 133 -9.78 5.65 -2.10
CA SER A 133 -11.14 5.37 -2.53
C SER A 133 -11.67 6.48 -3.46
N LYS A 134 -12.36 6.09 -4.51
CA LYS A 134 -13.06 7.01 -5.42
C LYS A 134 -14.17 7.83 -4.75
N LEU A 135 -14.46 7.54 -3.48
CA LEU A 135 -15.36 8.36 -2.66
C LEU A 135 -14.70 9.65 -2.13
N TYR A 136 -13.37 9.80 -2.31
CA TYR A 136 -12.71 11.09 -2.10
C TYR A 136 -12.98 12.03 -3.26
N ARG A 137 -13.19 13.29 -2.96
CA ARG A 137 -13.26 14.34 -3.98
C ARG A 137 -11.92 14.45 -4.73
N PRO A 138 -11.92 14.74 -6.03
CA PRO A 138 -10.67 14.88 -6.78
C PRO A 138 -9.70 15.89 -6.15
N GLN A 139 -10.22 17.01 -5.60
CA GLN A 139 -9.42 18.00 -4.90
C GLN A 139 -8.72 17.42 -3.65
N SER A 140 -9.40 16.53 -2.93
CA SER A 140 -8.83 15.85 -1.75
C SER A 140 -7.70 14.90 -2.14
N VAL A 141 -7.84 14.20 -3.27
CA VAL A 141 -6.77 13.35 -3.80
C VAL A 141 -5.53 14.18 -4.15
N SER A 142 -5.71 15.34 -4.80
CA SER A 142 -4.60 16.27 -5.07
C SER A 142 -3.96 16.83 -3.79
N VAL A 143 -4.75 17.10 -2.75
CA VAL A 143 -4.21 17.50 -1.44
C VAL A 143 -3.38 16.39 -0.81
N ILE A 144 -3.84 15.14 -0.89
CA ILE A 144 -3.08 13.96 -0.42
C ILE A 144 -1.76 13.84 -1.18
N GLU A 145 -1.80 13.93 -2.51
CA GLU A 145 -0.63 13.86 -3.37
C GLU A 145 0.44 14.89 -2.96
N HIS A 146 0.08 16.16 -2.98
CA HIS A 146 1.02 17.25 -2.69
C HIS A 146 1.42 17.36 -1.21
N GLY A 147 0.62 16.80 -0.31
CA GLY A 147 0.89 16.86 1.12
C GLY A 147 1.66 15.67 1.68
N LEU A 148 1.73 14.55 0.97
CA LEU A 148 2.42 13.36 1.45
C LEU A 148 3.68 13.02 0.65
N ILE A 149 3.76 13.38 -0.63
CA ILE A 149 4.89 13.03 -1.49
C ILE A 149 6.03 14.03 -1.26
N ASP A 150 7.16 13.52 -0.75
CA ASP A 150 8.30 14.36 -0.37
C ASP A 150 9.35 14.50 -1.49
N ALA A 151 9.48 13.53 -2.38
CA ALA A 151 10.45 13.58 -3.49
C ALA A 151 10.06 12.62 -4.61
N PRO A 152 9.68 13.12 -5.78
CA PRO A 152 9.19 12.30 -6.90
C PRO A 152 10.30 11.81 -7.86
N GLU A 153 11.60 11.91 -7.52
CA GLU A 153 12.66 11.77 -8.52
C GLU A 153 12.89 10.32 -9.00
N ASP A 154 12.63 9.33 -8.15
CA ASP A 154 12.96 7.93 -8.47
C ASP A 154 11.80 7.15 -9.11
N VAL A 155 10.61 7.73 -9.14
CA VAL A 155 9.38 7.06 -9.60
C VAL A 155 8.50 8.03 -10.36
N GLN A 156 8.03 7.61 -11.52
CA GLN A 156 7.08 8.37 -12.33
C GLN A 156 5.80 7.55 -12.56
N PRO A 157 4.60 8.10 -12.32
CA PRO A 157 3.36 7.41 -12.66
C PRO A 157 3.17 7.31 -14.17
N LYS A 158 2.83 6.13 -14.68
CA LYS A 158 2.47 5.92 -16.10
C LYS A 158 1.17 6.60 -16.46
N HIS A 159 0.25 6.67 -15.51
CA HIS A 159 -1.03 7.36 -15.62
C HIS A 159 -1.17 8.30 -14.44
N GLN A 160 -1.04 9.59 -14.72
CA GLN A 160 -1.16 10.65 -13.71
C GLN A 160 -2.63 10.84 -13.29
N PHE A 161 -2.83 11.27 -12.05
CA PHE A 161 -4.14 11.70 -11.61
C PHE A 161 -4.53 13.00 -12.33
N PRO A 162 -5.70 13.06 -12.99
CA PRO A 162 -6.01 14.13 -13.93
C PRO A 162 -6.46 15.45 -13.29
N PHE A 163 -6.39 15.56 -11.97
CA PHE A 163 -6.87 16.72 -11.24
C PHE A 163 -5.73 17.51 -10.62
N VAL A 164 -5.71 18.82 -10.85
CA VAL A 164 -4.67 19.71 -10.33
C VAL A 164 -5.12 20.40 -9.04
N LEU A 165 -4.16 20.69 -8.18
CA LEU A 165 -4.39 21.41 -6.93
C LEU A 165 -4.99 22.80 -7.20
N HIS A 166 -6.00 23.18 -6.42
CA HIS A 166 -6.63 24.51 -6.53
C HIS A 166 -5.57 25.61 -6.43
N PRO A 167 -5.62 26.69 -7.27
CA PRO A 167 -4.56 27.70 -7.35
C PRO A 167 -4.14 28.31 -6.01
N GLN A 168 -5.09 28.56 -5.09
CA GLN A 168 -4.79 29.09 -3.77
C GLN A 168 -4.03 28.08 -2.88
N LEU A 169 -4.39 26.78 -2.96
CA LEU A 169 -3.68 25.73 -2.25
C LEU A 169 -2.31 25.48 -2.87
N LYS A 170 -2.19 25.61 -4.18
CA LYS A 170 -0.91 25.53 -4.88
C LYS A 170 0.05 26.63 -4.41
N ALA A 171 -0.41 27.88 -4.39
CA ALA A 171 0.39 29.02 -3.88
C ALA A 171 0.79 28.84 -2.41
N TYR A 172 -0.12 28.32 -1.58
CA TYR A 172 0.18 27.99 -0.18
C TYR A 172 1.22 26.87 -0.07
N HIS A 173 1.06 25.80 -0.85
CA HIS A 173 2.01 24.68 -0.91
C HIS A 173 3.43 25.12 -1.30
N GLU A 174 3.55 25.96 -2.34
CA GLU A 174 4.86 26.48 -2.80
C GLU A 174 5.57 27.31 -1.74
N THR A 175 4.83 27.90 -0.79
CA THR A 175 5.40 28.77 0.24
C THR A 175 5.61 28.07 1.59
N HIS A 176 4.70 27.18 1.98
CA HIS A 176 4.64 26.60 3.33
C HIS A 176 4.66 25.07 3.32
N GLY A 177 4.44 24.41 2.17
CA GLY A 177 4.11 22.98 2.12
C GLY A 177 2.69 22.68 2.60
N LEU A 178 2.23 21.45 2.39
CA LEU A 178 0.91 21.00 2.84
C LEU A 178 0.98 19.93 3.96
N GLN A 179 2.17 19.45 4.29
CA GLN A 179 2.36 18.28 5.18
C GLN A 179 1.64 18.43 6.52
N ASP A 180 1.74 19.59 7.16
CA ASP A 180 1.17 19.84 8.49
C ASP A 180 -0.35 20.10 8.48
N VAL A 181 -0.90 20.40 7.30
CA VAL A 181 -2.31 20.83 7.18
C VAL A 181 -3.19 19.86 6.39
N VAL A 182 -2.61 18.80 5.80
CA VAL A 182 -3.32 17.81 4.97
C VAL A 182 -4.59 17.30 5.65
N GLU A 183 -4.48 16.85 6.88
CA GLU A 183 -5.61 16.27 7.62
C GLU A 183 -6.74 17.26 7.80
N ASN A 184 -6.40 18.50 8.17
CA ASN A 184 -7.40 19.58 8.36
C ASN A 184 -8.06 19.96 7.03
N LEU A 185 -7.27 20.04 5.94
CA LEU A 185 -7.80 20.33 4.61
C LEU A 185 -8.78 19.25 4.15
N LEU A 186 -8.46 17.98 4.37
CA LEU A 186 -9.34 16.87 4.02
C LEU A 186 -10.65 16.93 4.80
N HIS A 187 -10.59 17.17 6.11
CA HIS A 187 -11.81 17.35 6.94
C HIS A 187 -12.71 18.49 6.45
N CYS A 188 -12.11 19.55 5.90
CA CYS A 188 -12.88 20.66 5.32
C CYS A 188 -13.43 20.37 3.93
N LEU A 189 -12.71 19.60 3.11
CA LEU A 189 -13.07 19.32 1.73
C LEU A 189 -14.13 18.21 1.60
N GLU A 190 -14.09 17.24 2.51
CA GLU A 190 -14.97 16.09 2.48
C GLU A 190 -16.25 16.33 3.30
N GLU A 191 -17.42 16.08 2.71
CA GLU A 191 -18.73 16.33 3.36
C GLU A 191 -18.96 15.49 4.61
N ASP A 192 -18.41 14.27 4.65
CA ASP A 192 -18.47 13.37 5.80
C ASP A 192 -17.32 13.63 6.81
N GLY A 193 -16.50 14.65 6.55
CA GLY A 193 -15.38 15.04 7.40
C GLY A 193 -14.29 13.97 7.52
N LYS A 194 -14.16 13.05 6.51
CA LYS A 194 -13.07 12.07 6.54
C LYS A 194 -11.72 12.75 6.32
N GLY A 195 -10.70 12.24 7.00
CA GLY A 195 -9.31 12.65 6.81
C GLY A 195 -8.57 11.70 5.87
N LEU A 196 -7.27 11.57 6.06
CA LEU A 196 -6.43 10.62 5.32
C LEU A 196 -6.95 9.18 5.41
N PRO A 197 -6.77 8.37 4.35
CA PRO A 197 -7.04 6.93 4.41
C PRO A 197 -6.37 6.27 5.62
N ILE A 198 -7.09 5.39 6.30
CA ILE A 198 -6.62 4.77 7.56
C ILE A 198 -5.27 4.09 7.37
N LEU A 199 -5.07 3.38 6.26
CA LEU A 199 -3.80 2.72 5.96
C LEU A 199 -2.68 3.73 5.73
N ALA A 200 -2.91 4.85 5.05
CA ALA A 200 -1.90 5.89 4.87
C ALA A 200 -1.44 6.44 6.23
N LYS A 201 -2.38 6.72 7.16
CA LYS A 201 -2.03 7.11 8.55
C LYS A 201 -1.22 6.05 9.30
N GLN A 202 -1.55 4.78 9.10
CA GLN A 202 -0.78 3.70 9.76
C GLN A 202 0.65 3.62 9.20
N TYR A 203 0.81 3.76 7.89
CA TYR A 203 2.13 3.79 7.26
C TYR A 203 2.94 5.02 7.66
N GLN A 204 2.33 6.21 7.80
CA GLN A 204 3.01 7.39 8.36
C GLN A 204 3.58 7.10 9.76
N LYS A 205 2.82 6.42 10.63
CA LYS A 205 3.29 6.02 11.97
C LYS A 205 4.47 5.04 11.95
N LEU A 206 4.63 4.32 10.85
CA LEU A 206 5.77 3.43 10.61
C LEU A 206 6.97 4.17 10.01
N GLY A 207 6.87 5.48 9.75
CA GLY A 207 7.91 6.24 9.08
C GLY A 207 7.99 5.97 7.58
N ALA A 208 6.87 5.63 6.94
CA ALA A 208 6.82 5.43 5.50
C ALA A 208 7.20 6.69 4.74
N ARG A 209 7.92 6.51 3.63
CA ARG A 209 8.15 7.54 2.60
C ARG A 209 7.11 7.36 1.50
N PHE A 210 6.54 8.46 1.04
CA PHE A 210 5.58 8.48 -0.06
C PHE A 210 6.26 9.02 -1.31
N HIS A 211 6.10 8.32 -2.44
CA HIS A 211 6.93 8.54 -3.64
C HIS A 211 6.15 9.11 -4.83
N ALA A 212 4.97 8.57 -5.11
CA ALA A 212 4.18 8.96 -6.27
C ALA A 212 2.71 8.60 -6.11
N LEU A 213 1.84 9.27 -6.84
CA LEU A 213 0.44 8.89 -7.02
C LEU A 213 0.23 8.45 -8.47
N GLY A 214 -0.24 7.23 -8.68
CA GLY A 214 -0.53 6.67 -9.99
C GLY A 214 -1.93 6.08 -10.06
N ILE A 215 -2.45 5.89 -11.27
CA ILE A 215 -3.75 5.26 -11.49
C ILE A 215 -3.55 3.80 -11.87
N ASP A 216 -4.18 2.90 -11.11
CA ASP A 216 -4.25 1.48 -11.45
C ASP A 216 -5.40 1.23 -12.43
N THR A 217 -5.07 1.16 -13.72
CA THR A 217 -6.05 0.95 -14.79
C THR A 217 -6.63 -0.47 -14.79
N SER A 218 -5.92 -1.42 -14.21
CA SER A 218 -6.39 -2.81 -14.06
C SER A 218 -7.18 -3.06 -12.78
N PHE A 219 -7.27 -2.04 -11.90
CA PHE A 219 -7.99 -2.10 -10.64
C PHE A 219 -9.03 -0.97 -10.55
N ASN A 220 -10.00 -1.02 -11.45
CA ASN A 220 -11.08 -0.04 -11.58
C ASN A 220 -10.59 1.43 -11.65
N HIS A 221 -9.44 1.72 -12.28
CA HIS A 221 -8.85 3.07 -12.36
C HIS A 221 -8.71 3.73 -10.98
N THR A 222 -8.32 2.97 -9.97
CA THR A 222 -8.19 3.46 -8.60
C THR A 222 -6.86 4.19 -8.42
N PRO A 223 -6.87 5.41 -7.82
CA PRO A 223 -5.62 6.08 -7.44
C PRO A 223 -4.87 5.26 -6.38
N GLY A 224 -3.61 5.01 -6.60
CA GLY A 224 -2.71 4.32 -5.69
C GLY A 224 -1.54 5.20 -5.28
N LEU A 225 -1.44 5.48 -3.99
CA LEU A 225 -0.35 6.24 -3.40
C LEU A 225 0.80 5.28 -3.08
N LEU A 226 1.90 5.37 -3.84
CA LEU A 226 3.08 4.54 -3.66
C LEU A 226 3.86 4.99 -2.43
N LEU A 227 4.21 4.04 -1.60
CA LEU A 227 5.04 4.25 -0.42
C LEU A 227 6.06 3.13 -0.22
N SER A 228 7.10 3.43 0.56
CA SER A 228 8.03 2.43 1.07
C SER A 228 8.20 2.53 2.58
N VAL A 229 8.54 1.40 3.21
CA VAL A 229 8.86 1.29 4.64
C VAL A 229 10.16 0.48 4.77
N ASP A 230 11.18 1.07 5.37
CA ASP A 230 12.36 0.34 5.81
C ASP A 230 12.12 -0.17 7.24
N LEU A 231 12.08 -1.48 7.42
CA LEU A 231 11.81 -2.11 8.72
C LEU A 231 12.86 -1.78 9.78
N ARG A 232 14.07 -1.38 9.37
CA ARG A 232 15.16 -0.95 10.29
C ARG A 232 14.88 0.45 10.85
N GLN A 233 14.14 1.29 10.10
CA GLN A 233 13.88 2.69 10.44
C GLN A 233 12.55 2.91 11.16
N ILE A 234 11.70 1.88 11.24
CA ILE A 234 10.43 2.03 12.00
C ILE A 234 10.74 2.19 13.49
N PRO A 235 9.91 2.96 14.25
CA PRO A 235 10.13 3.18 15.67
C PRO A 235 10.32 1.87 16.44
N GLU A 236 11.31 1.78 17.34
CA GLU A 236 11.66 0.58 18.10
C GLU A 236 10.45 -0.10 18.77
N ARG A 237 9.53 0.70 19.32
CA ARG A 237 8.30 0.17 19.92
C ARG A 237 7.49 -0.64 18.91
N LEU A 238 7.45 -0.21 17.64
CA LEU A 238 6.73 -0.89 16.57
C LEU A 238 7.52 -2.06 16.02
N GLN A 239 8.87 -1.97 15.98
CA GLN A 239 9.73 -3.12 15.70
C GLN A 239 9.46 -4.24 16.70
N LYS A 240 9.54 -3.96 18.01
CA LYS A 240 9.23 -4.94 19.07
C LYS A 240 7.83 -5.54 18.92
N ARG A 241 6.85 -4.70 18.55
CA ARG A 241 5.46 -5.12 18.39
C ARG A 241 5.25 -6.05 17.18
N TYR A 242 5.82 -5.70 16.01
CA TYR A 242 5.56 -6.41 14.76
C TYR A 242 6.63 -7.45 14.41
N LEU A 243 7.90 -7.18 14.72
CA LEU A 243 9.00 -8.09 14.42
C LEU A 243 9.37 -8.96 15.64
N GLY A 244 8.91 -8.60 16.84
CA GLY A 244 9.26 -9.28 18.10
C GLY A 244 10.65 -8.92 18.62
N LYS A 245 11.41 -8.08 17.91
CA LYS A 245 12.76 -7.63 18.27
C LYS A 245 13.03 -6.27 17.66
N VAL A 246 14.07 -5.61 18.10
CA VAL A 246 14.69 -4.48 17.41
C VAL A 246 15.69 -5.04 16.41
N LEU A 247 15.70 -4.51 15.19
CA LEU A 247 16.70 -4.86 14.18
C LEU A 247 17.98 -4.08 14.50
N GLU A 248 19.10 -4.75 14.42
CA GLU A 248 20.42 -4.12 14.43
C GLU A 248 20.71 -3.55 13.04
N ASP A 249 21.40 -2.43 12.97
CA ASP A 249 21.80 -1.74 11.75
C ASP A 249 22.73 -2.58 10.85
#